data_ed49324e6dfac43ffadf3613415b4e84
#
_entry.id   ed49324e6dfac43ffadf3613415b4e84
#
_cell.length_a   1.000
_cell.length_b   1.000
_cell.length_c   1.000
_cell.angle_alpha   90.00
_cell.angle_beta   90.00
_cell.angle_gamma   90.00
#
_symmetry.space_group_name_H-M   'P 1'
#
loop_
_entity.id
_entity.type
_entity.pdbx_description
1 polymer ?
#
loop_
_entity_poly.entity_id
_entity_poly.type
_entity_poly.pdbx_seq_one_letter_code
_entity_poly.pdbx_strand_id
1 'polypeptide(L)'
;MDLLGVKNKLLSLYKEKSIDESIKLIKSCDLAPGLSYSQDQYIVPDLVILEDAGNKVVNFINDQFPVISIDKELVNSIQHELKERPNEGIVEKIQNAKWLLRAVKKRNETVLRVGEIICKKQQAFFESEPLEIKPLANKDISDELGLHPSTISRILRSKFIQTPRGVLPLKSLLIRSVSKTRNVTPIQLMEIIKNIIDAEKTKLSDRDIALLLNKKGYSLARRTISKYRLKLNIPSSRKR
;
A
#
# COMPACT_ATOMS: atom_id res chain seq x y z
N MET A 1 -14.54 -30.11 27.12
CA MET A 1 -15.96 -29.72 27.28
C MET A 1 -16.80 -30.99 27.16
N ASP A 2 -17.46 -31.38 28.21
CA ASP A 2 -18.26 -32.63 28.21
C ASP A 2 -19.61 -32.37 27.52
N LEU A 3 -19.67 -32.75 26.25
CA LEU A 3 -20.87 -32.62 25.40
C LEU A 3 -22.10 -33.39 25.95
N LEU A 4 -21.87 -34.49 26.67
CA LEU A 4 -22.92 -35.26 27.31
C LEU A 4 -23.54 -34.51 28.49
N GLY A 5 -22.76 -33.85 29.31
CA GLY A 5 -23.23 -33.04 30.42
C GLY A 5 -24.07 -31.84 29.98
N VAL A 6 -23.68 -31.19 28.89
CA VAL A 6 -24.42 -30.08 28.28
C VAL A 6 -25.72 -30.55 27.65
N LYS A 7 -25.71 -31.70 26.94
CA LYS A 7 -26.92 -32.32 26.33
C LYS A 7 -27.95 -32.61 27.40
N ASN A 8 -27.56 -33.24 28.52
CA ASN A 8 -28.50 -33.61 29.60
C ASN A 8 -29.14 -32.39 30.27
N LYS A 9 -28.39 -31.27 30.42
CA LYS A 9 -28.95 -30.01 30.92
C LYS A 9 -29.93 -29.35 29.94
N LEU A 10 -29.69 -29.45 28.64
CA LEU A 10 -30.57 -28.90 27.62
C LEU A 10 -31.85 -29.75 27.43
N LEU A 11 -31.80 -31.08 27.61
CA LEU A 11 -32.95 -31.98 27.53
C LEU A 11 -34.02 -31.66 28.59
N SER A 12 -33.65 -31.07 29.74
CA SER A 12 -34.62 -30.63 30.75
C SER A 12 -35.38 -29.35 30.35
N LEU A 13 -34.91 -28.63 29.36
CA LEU A 13 -35.46 -27.32 28.95
C LEU A 13 -36.10 -27.32 27.56
N TYR A 14 -35.67 -28.20 26.67
CA TYR A 14 -36.07 -28.22 25.26
C TYR A 14 -36.41 -29.61 24.73
N LYS A 15 -37.18 -29.67 23.61
CA LYS A 15 -37.52 -30.93 22.96
C LYS A 15 -36.28 -31.60 22.34
N GLU A 16 -36.13 -32.91 22.55
CA GLU A 16 -34.96 -33.70 22.13
C GLU A 16 -34.60 -33.55 20.63
N LYS A 17 -35.61 -33.57 19.72
CA LYS A 17 -35.38 -33.36 18.28
C LYS A 17 -34.72 -32.03 17.94
N SER A 18 -35.10 -30.93 18.60
CA SER A 18 -34.54 -29.61 18.38
C SER A 18 -33.08 -29.52 18.86
N ILE A 19 -32.76 -30.26 19.93
CA ILE A 19 -31.38 -30.30 20.48
C ILE A 19 -30.46 -31.07 19.54
N ASP A 20 -30.89 -32.22 19.03
CA ASP A 20 -30.07 -33.02 18.11
C ASP A 20 -29.83 -32.32 16.76
N GLU A 21 -30.81 -31.59 16.25
CA GLU A 21 -30.67 -30.77 15.06
C GLU A 21 -29.66 -29.63 15.30
N SER A 22 -29.77 -28.94 16.45
CA SER A 22 -28.82 -27.86 16.82
C SER A 22 -27.39 -28.39 17.02
N ILE A 23 -27.23 -29.54 17.64
CA ILE A 23 -25.92 -30.20 17.80
C ILE A 23 -25.33 -30.61 16.44
N LYS A 24 -26.14 -31.11 15.52
CA LYS A 24 -25.69 -31.42 14.15
C LYS A 24 -25.24 -30.15 13.42
N LEU A 25 -25.98 -29.08 13.56
CA LEU A 25 -25.67 -27.79 12.95
C LEU A 25 -24.36 -27.21 13.50
N ILE A 26 -24.18 -27.27 14.82
CA ILE A 26 -22.93 -26.84 15.48
C ILE A 26 -21.73 -27.69 15.01
N LYS A 27 -21.93 -29.04 14.91
CA LYS A 27 -20.87 -29.95 14.43
C LYS A 27 -20.52 -29.74 12.95
N SER A 28 -21.46 -29.24 12.14
CA SER A 28 -21.24 -28.94 10.73
C SER A 28 -20.59 -27.55 10.52
N CYS A 29 -20.58 -26.71 11.54
CA CYS A 29 -19.90 -25.40 11.45
C CYS A 29 -18.38 -25.58 11.42
N ASP A 30 -17.75 -24.90 10.49
CA ASP A 30 -16.30 -24.79 10.46
C ASP A 30 -15.81 -23.89 11.61
N LEU A 31 -14.83 -24.36 12.39
CA LEU A 31 -14.24 -23.60 13.48
C LEU A 31 -13.42 -22.39 13.00
N ALA A 32 -13.01 -22.43 11.76
CA ALA A 32 -12.22 -21.35 11.14
C ALA A 32 -12.69 -21.07 9.70
N PRO A 33 -13.93 -20.60 9.52
CA PRO A 33 -14.54 -20.44 8.19
C PRO A 33 -13.75 -19.48 7.29
N GLY A 34 -12.98 -18.57 7.86
CA GLY A 34 -12.11 -17.65 7.11
C GLY A 34 -10.97 -18.33 6.36
N LEU A 35 -10.48 -19.49 6.82
CA LEU A 35 -9.38 -20.22 6.18
C LEU A 35 -9.73 -20.76 4.78
N SER A 36 -11.02 -20.96 4.49
CA SER A 36 -11.49 -21.40 3.17
C SER A 36 -11.52 -20.28 2.14
N TYR A 37 -11.51 -19.01 2.57
CA TYR A 37 -11.65 -17.84 1.69
C TYR A 37 -10.32 -17.16 1.36
N SER A 38 -9.36 -17.13 2.28
CA SER A 38 -8.02 -16.60 2.02
C SER A 38 -7.00 -17.26 2.95
N GLN A 39 -5.84 -17.59 2.41
CA GLN A 39 -4.65 -17.76 3.24
C GLN A 39 -4.17 -16.37 3.61
N ASP A 40 -4.16 -16.04 4.89
CA ASP A 40 -3.58 -14.79 5.38
C ASP A 40 -2.09 -14.80 5.05
N GLN A 41 -1.73 -14.10 3.96
CA GLN A 41 -0.33 -13.87 3.65
C GLN A 41 0.17 -12.78 4.60
N TYR A 42 0.99 -13.18 5.58
CA TYR A 42 1.70 -12.23 6.42
C TYR A 42 2.68 -11.43 5.56
N ILE A 43 2.35 -10.17 5.36
CA ILE A 43 3.21 -9.24 4.61
C ILE A 43 4.12 -8.54 5.60
N VAL A 44 5.41 -8.83 5.52
CA VAL A 44 6.41 -8.12 6.32
C VAL A 44 6.75 -6.81 5.62
N PRO A 45 6.56 -5.66 6.29
CA PRO A 45 6.88 -4.37 5.69
C PRO A 45 8.39 -4.14 5.62
N ASP A 46 8.83 -3.43 4.58
CA ASP A 46 10.23 -3.05 4.39
C ASP A 46 10.58 -1.74 5.09
N LEU A 47 9.63 -0.83 5.15
CA LEU A 47 9.76 0.50 5.73
C LEU A 47 8.76 0.69 6.87
N VAL A 48 9.11 1.53 7.85
CA VAL A 48 8.23 1.96 8.93
C VAL A 48 8.24 3.48 9.04
N ILE A 49 7.08 4.05 9.31
CA ILE A 49 6.94 5.46 9.69
C ILE A 49 7.00 5.54 11.20
N LEU A 50 8.01 6.21 11.70
CA LEU A 50 8.17 6.54 13.12
C LEU A 50 7.86 8.02 13.33
N GLU A 51 7.30 8.35 14.47
CA GLU A 51 7.10 9.74 14.90
C GLU A 51 8.23 10.13 15.83
N ASP A 52 9.04 11.09 15.39
CA ASP A 52 10.17 11.62 16.14
C ASP A 52 10.01 13.14 16.31
N ALA A 53 9.85 13.59 17.56
CA ALA A 53 9.67 15.00 17.92
C ALA A 53 8.59 15.74 17.08
N GLY A 54 7.49 15.07 16.73
CA GLY A 54 6.40 15.60 15.91
C GLY A 54 6.65 15.55 14.39
N ASN A 55 7.80 15.05 13.97
CA ASN A 55 8.10 14.78 12.57
C ASN A 55 7.98 13.30 12.25
N LYS A 56 7.49 12.98 11.05
CA LYS A 56 7.42 11.59 10.57
C LYS A 56 8.70 11.23 9.84
N VAL A 57 9.43 10.28 10.38
CA VAL A 57 10.68 9.77 9.83
C VAL A 57 10.43 8.36 9.28
N VAL A 58 10.96 8.10 8.09
CA VAL A 58 10.88 6.78 7.47
C VAL A 58 12.18 6.03 7.73
N ASN A 59 12.08 4.87 8.32
CA ASN A 59 13.21 3.99 8.58
C ASN A 59 13.01 2.61 7.95
N PHE A 60 14.12 1.88 7.75
CA PHE A 60 14.05 0.47 7.42
C PHE A 60 13.71 -0.37 8.64
N ILE A 61 12.94 -1.43 8.44
CA ILE A 61 12.79 -2.48 9.42
C ILE A 61 13.99 -3.40 9.26
N ASN A 62 14.93 -3.34 10.22
CA ASN A 62 16.25 -3.97 10.13
C ASN A 62 16.24 -5.49 9.98
N ASP A 63 15.14 -6.17 10.35
CA ASP A 63 15.08 -7.64 10.38
C ASP A 63 15.09 -8.31 8.98
N GLN A 64 14.87 -7.53 7.92
CA GLN A 64 14.78 -8.08 6.55
C GLN A 64 16.02 -7.87 5.69
N PHE A 65 16.91 -6.99 6.09
CA PHE A 65 18.13 -6.74 5.32
C PHE A 65 19.33 -7.32 6.06
N PRO A 66 19.91 -8.42 5.55
CA PRO A 66 21.14 -8.90 6.11
C PRO A 66 22.19 -7.79 6.08
N VAL A 67 22.79 -7.54 7.22
CA VAL A 67 23.94 -6.63 7.30
C VAL A 67 25.11 -7.33 6.59
N ILE A 68 25.31 -6.96 5.34
CA ILE A 68 26.45 -7.49 4.56
C ILE A 68 27.64 -6.61 4.90
N SER A 69 28.64 -7.20 5.52
CA SER A 69 29.93 -6.56 5.79
C SER A 69 31.05 -7.36 5.15
N ILE A 70 32.10 -6.67 4.75
CA ILE A 70 33.34 -7.30 4.33
C ILE A 70 34.29 -7.20 5.51
N ASP A 71 34.88 -8.33 5.89
CA ASP A 71 35.92 -8.36 6.89
C ASP A 71 37.16 -7.62 6.35
N LYS A 72 37.43 -6.47 6.98
CA LYS A 72 38.54 -5.60 6.57
C LYS A 72 39.90 -6.20 6.86
N GLU A 73 40.00 -6.97 7.95
CA GLU A 73 41.29 -7.61 8.34
C GLU A 73 41.62 -8.68 7.35
N LEU A 74 40.66 -9.54 6.99
CA LEU A 74 40.84 -10.57 5.97
C LEU A 74 41.21 -9.95 4.61
N VAL A 75 40.56 -8.89 4.18
CA VAL A 75 40.87 -8.22 2.92
C VAL A 75 42.28 -7.63 2.94
N ASN A 76 42.70 -7.02 4.05
CA ASN A 76 44.04 -6.47 4.18
C ASN A 76 45.12 -7.56 4.17
N SER A 77 44.90 -8.68 4.86
CA SER A 77 45.82 -9.85 4.86
C SER A 77 45.99 -10.41 3.44
N ILE A 78 44.86 -10.62 2.74
CA ILE A 78 44.88 -11.09 1.36
C ILE A 78 45.57 -10.08 0.43
N GLN A 79 45.35 -8.79 0.62
CA GLN A 79 46.04 -7.76 -0.19
C GLN A 79 47.55 -7.75 0.06
N HIS A 80 48.03 -8.09 1.26
CA HIS A 80 49.42 -8.19 1.55
C HIS A 80 50.03 -9.42 0.85
N GLU A 81 49.38 -10.58 0.92
CA GLU A 81 49.79 -11.80 0.20
C GLU A 81 49.80 -11.63 -1.32
N LEU A 82 48.84 -10.91 -1.87
CA LEU A 82 48.75 -10.61 -3.31
C LEU A 82 49.87 -9.71 -3.84
N LYS A 83 50.55 -8.95 -2.96
CA LYS A 83 51.77 -8.22 -3.35
C LYS A 83 52.94 -9.14 -3.56
N GLU A 84 53.01 -10.22 -2.79
CA GLU A 84 54.07 -11.21 -2.90
C GLU A 84 53.78 -12.26 -3.99
N ARG A 85 52.50 -12.65 -4.13
CA ARG A 85 52.06 -13.67 -5.11
C ARG A 85 50.77 -13.15 -5.79
N PRO A 86 50.90 -12.45 -6.91
CA PRO A 86 49.73 -11.91 -7.62
C PRO A 86 48.83 -13.06 -8.14
N ASN A 87 47.55 -13.00 -7.73
CA ASN A 87 46.51 -13.91 -8.20
C ASN A 87 45.30 -13.08 -8.69
N GLU A 88 45.16 -13.01 -10.01
CA GLU A 88 44.10 -12.22 -10.66
C GLU A 88 42.69 -12.65 -10.24
N GLY A 89 42.44 -13.95 -10.05
CA GLY A 89 41.15 -14.48 -9.66
C GLY A 89 40.71 -14.07 -8.25
N ILE A 90 41.64 -13.85 -7.32
CA ILE A 90 41.36 -13.39 -5.97
C ILE A 90 41.06 -11.87 -6.01
N VAL A 91 41.82 -11.11 -6.78
CA VAL A 91 41.59 -9.67 -6.97
C VAL A 91 40.20 -9.40 -7.53
N GLU A 92 39.80 -10.16 -8.55
CA GLU A 92 38.47 -10.06 -9.15
C GLU A 92 37.36 -10.37 -8.13
N LYS A 93 37.49 -11.42 -7.32
CA LYS A 93 36.52 -11.76 -6.27
C LYS A 93 36.36 -10.65 -5.24
N ILE A 94 37.45 -10.01 -4.81
CA ILE A 94 37.41 -8.88 -3.87
C ILE A 94 36.71 -7.67 -4.51
N GLN A 95 36.99 -7.38 -5.77
CA GLN A 95 36.32 -6.29 -6.50
C GLN A 95 34.84 -6.55 -6.64
N ASN A 96 34.44 -7.76 -7.00
CA ASN A 96 33.06 -8.18 -7.12
C ASN A 96 32.31 -8.08 -5.77
N ALA A 97 32.95 -8.51 -4.67
CA ALA A 97 32.38 -8.37 -3.33
C ALA A 97 32.18 -6.89 -2.93
N LYS A 98 33.17 -6.04 -3.17
CA LYS A 98 33.07 -4.60 -2.93
C LYS A 98 32.00 -3.93 -3.79
N TRP A 99 31.89 -4.37 -5.06
CA TRP A 99 30.84 -3.87 -5.97
C TRP A 99 29.44 -4.25 -5.48
N LEU A 100 29.25 -5.53 -5.11
CA LEU A 100 27.97 -6.04 -4.58
C LEU A 100 27.54 -5.25 -3.33
N LEU A 101 28.46 -5.02 -2.40
CA LEU A 101 28.17 -4.28 -1.18
C LEU A 101 27.74 -2.85 -1.47
N ARG A 102 28.42 -2.15 -2.40
CA ARG A 102 28.03 -0.81 -2.84
C ARG A 102 26.66 -0.82 -3.53
N ALA A 103 26.39 -1.83 -4.36
CA ALA A 103 25.11 -1.96 -5.07
C ALA A 103 23.94 -2.15 -4.09
N VAL A 104 24.11 -3.03 -3.08
CA VAL A 104 23.10 -3.25 -2.03
C VAL A 104 22.88 -1.97 -1.22
N LYS A 105 23.94 -1.31 -0.77
CA LYS A 105 23.85 -0.05 -0.02
C LYS A 105 23.10 1.03 -0.82
N LYS A 106 23.47 1.24 -2.09
CA LYS A 106 22.82 2.21 -2.98
C LYS A 106 21.35 1.88 -3.21
N ARG A 107 21.02 0.57 -3.36
CA ARG A 107 19.61 0.13 -3.47
C ARG A 107 18.81 0.50 -2.23
N ASN A 108 19.35 0.23 -1.04
CA ASN A 108 18.68 0.53 0.22
C ASN A 108 18.48 2.03 0.40
N GLU A 109 19.52 2.84 0.18
CA GLU A 109 19.42 4.29 0.20
C GLU A 109 18.35 4.83 -0.76
N THR A 110 18.26 4.24 -1.96
CA THR A 110 17.24 4.64 -2.94
C THR A 110 15.83 4.31 -2.46
N VAL A 111 15.61 3.12 -1.88
CA VAL A 111 14.31 2.72 -1.33
C VAL A 111 13.89 3.65 -0.19
N LEU A 112 14.82 3.98 0.71
CA LEU A 112 14.57 4.89 1.83
C LEU A 112 14.16 6.27 1.32
N ARG A 113 14.91 6.86 0.41
CA ARG A 113 14.61 8.18 -0.18
C ARG A 113 13.25 8.20 -0.87
N VAL A 114 12.88 7.12 -1.58
CA VAL A 114 11.53 6.99 -2.16
C VAL A 114 10.46 6.99 -1.08
N GLY A 115 10.67 6.26 0.02
CA GLY A 115 9.76 6.26 1.18
C GLY A 115 9.61 7.64 1.81
N GLU A 116 10.73 8.36 2.03
CA GLU A 116 10.75 9.72 2.59
C GLU A 116 9.96 10.72 1.74
N ILE A 117 10.17 10.71 0.42
CA ILE A 117 9.42 11.58 -0.50
C ILE A 117 7.92 11.28 -0.44
N ILE A 118 7.53 10.00 -0.45
CA ILE A 118 6.13 9.61 -0.35
C ILE A 118 5.54 10.08 0.98
N CYS A 119 6.25 9.85 2.09
CA CYS A 119 5.80 10.27 3.41
C CYS A 119 5.60 11.79 3.48
N LYS A 120 6.57 12.57 2.98
CA LYS A 120 6.50 14.03 2.92
C LYS A 120 5.34 14.54 2.06
N LYS A 121 5.13 13.95 0.87
CA LYS A 121 4.06 14.37 -0.06
C LYS A 121 2.67 13.95 0.42
N GLN A 122 2.57 12.83 1.16
CA GLN A 122 1.32 12.27 1.67
C GLN A 122 1.11 12.49 3.18
N GLN A 123 1.75 13.51 3.75
CA GLN A 123 1.66 13.79 5.19
C GLN A 123 0.20 13.90 5.66
N ALA A 124 -0.66 14.60 4.92
CA ALA A 124 -2.07 14.73 5.24
C ALA A 124 -2.80 13.37 5.35
N PHE A 125 -2.43 12.38 4.52
CA PHE A 125 -3.01 11.04 4.59
C PHE A 125 -2.71 10.32 5.92
N PHE A 126 -1.56 10.60 6.52
CA PHE A 126 -1.16 9.97 7.78
C PHE A 126 -1.66 10.71 9.03
N GLU A 127 -2.09 11.97 8.89
CA GLU A 127 -2.47 12.86 10.00
C GLU A 127 -3.96 13.08 10.09
N SER A 128 -4.67 13.12 8.95
CA SER A 128 -6.05 13.60 8.89
C SER A 128 -7.08 12.49 8.75
N GLU A 129 -8.23 12.67 9.41
CA GLU A 129 -9.49 12.04 9.07
C GLU A 129 -10.46 13.12 8.58
N PRO A 130 -11.08 12.98 7.42
CA PRO A 130 -11.08 11.87 6.48
C PRO A 130 -9.77 11.72 5.68
N LEU A 131 -9.56 10.54 5.09
CA LEU A 131 -8.37 10.15 4.32
C LEU A 131 -8.09 11.09 3.13
N GLU A 132 -7.25 12.09 3.31
CA GLU A 132 -6.84 13.00 2.25
C GLU A 132 -5.57 12.52 1.55
N ILE A 133 -5.74 11.75 0.47
CA ILE A 133 -4.61 11.38 -0.39
C ILE A 133 -4.40 12.46 -1.45
N LYS A 134 -3.22 13.06 -1.46
CA LYS A 134 -2.82 14.02 -2.49
C LYS A 134 -2.41 13.29 -3.78
N PRO A 135 -2.65 13.88 -4.97
CA PRO A 135 -2.15 13.31 -6.22
C PRO A 135 -0.61 13.25 -6.22
N LEU A 136 -0.08 12.08 -6.52
CA LEU A 136 1.35 11.83 -6.65
C LEU A 136 1.59 10.82 -7.77
N ALA A 137 2.44 11.14 -8.73
CA ALA A 137 2.79 10.26 -9.83
C ALA A 137 4.23 9.77 -9.72
N ASN A 138 4.54 8.62 -10.36
CA ASN A 138 5.92 8.10 -10.44
C ASN A 138 6.91 9.13 -10.99
N LYS A 139 6.42 9.97 -11.92
CA LYS A 139 7.24 11.01 -12.55
C LYS A 139 7.72 12.03 -11.52
N ASP A 140 6.84 12.44 -10.62
CA ASP A 140 7.17 13.46 -9.59
C ASP A 140 8.31 12.98 -8.68
N ILE A 141 8.31 11.68 -8.34
CA ILE A 141 9.36 11.05 -7.53
C ILE A 141 10.64 10.86 -8.35
N SER A 142 10.52 10.48 -9.62
CA SER A 142 11.68 10.27 -10.49
C SER A 142 12.40 11.57 -10.80
N ASP A 143 11.67 12.66 -11.01
CA ASP A 143 12.23 14.00 -11.25
C ASP A 143 12.94 14.53 -9.99
N GLU A 144 12.38 14.31 -8.79
CA GLU A 144 12.97 14.75 -7.51
C GLU A 144 14.26 13.95 -7.15
N LEU A 145 14.32 12.66 -7.51
CA LEU A 145 15.48 11.79 -7.25
C LEU A 145 16.51 11.75 -8.37
N GLY A 146 16.20 12.29 -9.54
CA GLY A 146 17.04 12.17 -10.74
C GLY A 146 17.17 10.71 -11.23
N LEU A 147 16.17 9.86 -11.00
CA LEU A 147 16.18 8.45 -11.36
C LEU A 147 15.18 8.16 -12.48
N HIS A 148 15.46 7.11 -13.27
CA HIS A 148 14.53 6.71 -14.31
C HIS A 148 13.20 6.19 -13.72
N PRO A 149 12.03 6.55 -14.31
CA PRO A 149 10.71 6.15 -13.80
C PRO A 149 10.51 4.63 -13.65
N SER A 150 11.21 3.82 -14.46
CA SER A 150 11.16 2.36 -14.34
C SER A 150 11.78 1.84 -13.04
N THR A 151 12.83 2.49 -12.53
CA THR A 151 13.47 2.14 -11.25
C THR A 151 12.49 2.39 -10.11
N ILE A 152 11.86 3.55 -10.09
CA ILE A 152 10.82 3.91 -9.11
C ILE A 152 9.66 2.91 -9.18
N SER A 153 9.16 2.61 -10.38
CA SER A 153 8.06 1.67 -10.57
C SER A 153 8.36 0.26 -10.04
N ARG A 154 9.60 -0.22 -10.18
CA ARG A 154 10.04 -1.52 -9.63
C ARG A 154 10.05 -1.51 -8.10
N ILE A 155 10.59 -0.45 -7.49
CA ILE A 155 10.59 -0.27 -6.03
C ILE A 155 9.15 -0.27 -5.50
N LEU A 156 8.28 0.56 -6.07
CA LEU A 156 6.89 0.72 -5.63
C LEU A 156 6.06 -0.56 -5.74
N ARG A 157 6.40 -1.45 -6.68
CA ARG A 157 5.67 -2.71 -6.88
C ARG A 157 5.96 -3.74 -5.79
N SER A 158 7.18 -3.76 -5.27
CA SER A 158 7.70 -4.84 -4.41
C SER A 158 7.84 -4.44 -2.95
N LYS A 159 7.59 -3.18 -2.58
CA LYS A 159 7.89 -2.65 -1.25
C LYS A 159 6.64 -2.22 -0.49
N PHE A 160 6.62 -2.52 0.81
CA PHE A 160 5.55 -2.20 1.73
C PHE A 160 6.05 -1.28 2.83
N ILE A 161 5.14 -0.47 3.33
CA ILE A 161 5.41 0.47 4.42
C ILE A 161 4.43 0.25 5.57
N GLN A 162 4.96 0.15 6.77
CA GLN A 162 4.16 0.14 7.99
C GLN A 162 3.81 1.57 8.37
N THR A 163 2.52 1.83 8.49
CA THR A 163 1.96 3.11 8.87
C THR A 163 1.15 2.93 10.17
N PRO A 164 0.80 4.01 10.89
CA PRO A 164 -0.12 3.92 12.04
C PRO A 164 -1.46 3.25 11.70
N ARG A 165 -1.86 3.24 10.43
CA ARG A 165 -3.11 2.64 9.91
C ARG A 165 -2.94 1.21 9.40
N GLY A 166 -1.75 0.61 9.55
CA GLY A 166 -1.43 -0.74 9.07
C GLY A 166 -0.39 -0.77 7.97
N VAL A 167 -0.15 -1.96 7.45
CA VAL A 167 0.83 -2.20 6.37
C VAL A 167 0.20 -1.91 5.02
N LEU A 168 0.81 -1.01 4.26
CA LEU A 168 0.33 -0.60 2.94
C LEU A 168 1.42 -0.81 1.88
N PRO A 169 1.06 -1.24 0.65
CA PRO A 169 2.00 -1.22 -0.46
C PRO A 169 2.32 0.22 -0.84
N LEU A 170 3.60 0.56 -1.06
CA LEU A 170 4.01 1.92 -1.46
C LEU A 170 3.26 2.41 -2.70
N LYS A 171 2.90 1.49 -3.60
CA LYS A 171 2.15 1.80 -4.82
C LYS A 171 0.75 2.36 -4.53
N SER A 172 0.09 1.99 -3.43
CA SER A 172 -1.26 2.46 -3.09
C SER A 172 -1.28 3.95 -2.71
N LEU A 173 -0.14 4.49 -2.28
CA LEU A 173 0.02 5.90 -1.93
C LEU A 173 0.24 6.80 -3.15
N LEU A 174 0.38 6.22 -4.34
CA LEU A 174 0.52 6.95 -5.60
C LEU A 174 -0.80 6.94 -6.37
N ILE A 175 -1.47 8.06 -6.36
CA ILE A 175 -2.73 8.26 -7.08
C ILE A 175 -2.55 9.38 -8.08
N ARG A 176 -2.77 9.09 -9.37
CA ARG A 176 -2.72 10.11 -10.42
C ARG A 176 -3.89 11.06 -10.33
N SER A 177 -3.64 12.33 -10.58
CA SER A 177 -4.71 13.31 -10.79
C SER A 177 -5.60 12.91 -11.96
N VAL A 178 -6.92 13.10 -11.79
CA VAL A 178 -7.91 12.87 -12.85
C VAL A 178 -8.05 14.07 -13.75
N SER A 179 -7.87 15.27 -13.21
CA SER A 179 -7.93 16.53 -13.94
C SER A 179 -6.52 16.97 -14.39
N LYS A 180 -6.45 17.59 -15.57
CA LYS A 180 -5.20 18.18 -16.07
C LYS A 180 -4.89 19.54 -15.44
N THR A 181 -5.92 20.26 -15.02
CA THR A 181 -5.82 21.65 -14.55
C THR A 181 -5.82 21.76 -13.03
N ARG A 182 -6.46 20.84 -12.34
CA ARG A 182 -6.49 20.77 -10.87
C ARG A 182 -6.00 19.42 -10.38
N ASN A 183 -5.20 19.43 -9.34
CA ASN A 183 -4.70 18.21 -8.71
C ASN A 183 -5.81 17.58 -7.84
N VAL A 184 -6.64 16.75 -8.47
CA VAL A 184 -7.76 16.06 -7.81
C VAL A 184 -7.63 14.56 -7.97
N THR A 185 -7.72 13.84 -6.87
CA THR A 185 -7.72 12.38 -6.87
C THR A 185 -9.07 11.82 -7.33
N PRO A 186 -9.12 10.56 -7.80
CA PRO A 186 -10.37 9.88 -8.11
C PRO A 186 -11.37 9.87 -6.94
N ILE A 187 -10.88 9.77 -5.70
CA ILE A 187 -11.69 9.72 -4.48
C ILE A 187 -12.35 11.08 -4.25
N GLN A 188 -11.58 12.15 -4.25
CA GLN A 188 -12.09 13.51 -4.12
C GLN A 188 -13.07 13.86 -5.24
N LEU A 189 -12.80 13.42 -6.48
CA LEU A 189 -13.74 13.64 -7.57
C LEU A 189 -15.06 12.90 -7.37
N MET A 190 -15.03 11.67 -6.87
CA MET A 190 -16.26 10.93 -6.55
C MET A 190 -17.08 11.63 -5.48
N GLU A 191 -16.45 12.17 -4.45
CA GLU A 191 -17.10 12.94 -3.40
C GLU A 191 -17.72 14.24 -3.94
N ILE A 192 -16.99 14.99 -4.77
CA ILE A 192 -17.50 16.20 -5.43
C ILE A 192 -18.71 15.87 -6.30
N ILE A 193 -18.66 14.78 -7.09
CA ILE A 193 -19.78 14.35 -7.93
C ILE A 193 -20.98 13.97 -7.06
N LYS A 194 -20.76 13.24 -5.96
CA LYS A 194 -21.80 12.85 -5.02
C LYS A 194 -22.47 14.10 -4.43
N ASN A 195 -21.71 15.04 -3.90
CA ASN A 195 -22.22 16.28 -3.32
C ASN A 195 -23.01 17.13 -4.32
N ILE A 196 -22.60 17.16 -5.61
CA ILE A 196 -23.37 17.86 -6.65
C ILE A 196 -24.72 17.17 -6.89
N ILE A 197 -24.74 15.84 -6.93
CA ILE A 197 -25.96 15.07 -7.17
C ILE A 197 -26.89 15.14 -5.97
N ASP A 198 -26.37 15.09 -4.74
CA ASP A 198 -27.16 15.16 -3.51
C ASP A 198 -27.77 16.57 -3.30
N ALA A 199 -27.09 17.62 -3.80
CA ALA A 199 -27.55 19.00 -3.75
C ALA A 199 -28.43 19.42 -4.96
N GLU A 200 -28.65 18.53 -5.94
CA GLU A 200 -29.39 18.86 -7.14
C GLU A 200 -30.90 19.04 -6.85
N LYS A 201 -31.47 20.19 -7.26
CA LYS A 201 -32.93 20.43 -7.26
C LYS A 201 -33.59 19.81 -8.49
N THR A 202 -32.90 19.70 -9.58
CA THR A 202 -33.32 19.11 -10.86
C THR A 202 -32.33 18.07 -11.29
N LYS A 203 -32.80 16.97 -11.88
CA LYS A 203 -31.96 15.82 -12.31
C LYS A 203 -30.92 16.24 -13.36
N LEU A 204 -29.70 16.52 -12.93
CA LEU A 204 -28.59 16.92 -13.81
C LEU A 204 -28.09 15.74 -14.65
N SER A 205 -27.86 15.98 -15.93
CA SER A 205 -27.22 14.99 -16.79
C SER A 205 -25.69 14.94 -16.55
N ASP A 206 -25.05 13.83 -16.94
CA ASP A 206 -23.57 13.71 -16.89
C ASP A 206 -22.86 14.83 -17.68
N ARG A 207 -23.55 15.40 -18.68
CA ARG A 207 -23.05 16.54 -19.47
C ARG A 207 -23.12 17.84 -18.65
N ASP A 208 -24.20 18.07 -17.95
CA ASP A 208 -24.40 19.27 -17.15
C ASP A 208 -23.43 19.28 -15.94
N ILE A 209 -23.24 18.11 -15.30
CA ILE A 209 -22.25 17.95 -14.23
C ILE A 209 -20.83 18.23 -14.77
N ALA A 210 -20.49 17.73 -15.97
CA ALA A 210 -19.20 18.01 -16.58
C ALA A 210 -19.03 19.52 -16.89
N LEU A 211 -20.07 20.20 -17.39
CA LEU A 211 -20.04 21.64 -17.63
C LEU A 211 -19.88 22.45 -16.34
N LEU A 212 -20.59 22.07 -15.27
CA LEU A 212 -20.45 22.71 -13.95
C LEU A 212 -19.04 22.55 -13.39
N LEU A 213 -18.47 21.35 -13.48
CA LEU A 213 -17.11 21.10 -13.02
C LEU A 213 -16.06 21.82 -13.88
N ASN A 214 -16.26 21.90 -15.19
CA ASN A 214 -15.38 22.65 -16.07
C ASN A 214 -15.43 24.15 -15.80
N LYS A 215 -16.60 24.73 -15.50
CA LYS A 215 -16.72 26.13 -15.02
C LYS A 215 -15.98 26.35 -13.70
N LYS A 216 -15.91 25.35 -12.82
CA LYS A 216 -15.12 25.38 -11.59
C LYS A 216 -13.63 25.12 -11.80
N GLY A 217 -13.17 24.97 -13.06
CA GLY A 217 -11.77 24.78 -13.43
C GLY A 217 -11.27 23.32 -13.42
N TYR A 218 -12.18 22.34 -13.37
CA TYR A 218 -11.81 20.92 -13.56
C TYR A 218 -11.93 20.56 -15.04
N SER A 219 -10.87 20.30 -15.74
CA SER A 219 -10.93 19.87 -17.15
C SER A 219 -11.33 18.40 -17.25
N LEU A 220 -12.64 18.12 -17.25
CA LEU A 220 -13.20 16.77 -17.19
C LEU A 220 -14.13 16.49 -18.37
N ALA A 221 -13.97 15.31 -18.98
CA ALA A 221 -14.86 14.84 -20.02
C ALA A 221 -16.13 14.21 -19.44
N ARG A 222 -17.26 14.30 -20.15
CA ARG A 222 -18.53 13.62 -19.80
C ARG A 222 -18.32 12.12 -19.48
N ARG A 223 -17.50 11.41 -20.26
CA ARG A 223 -17.22 9.99 -20.03
C ARG A 223 -16.60 9.73 -18.67
N THR A 224 -15.77 10.63 -18.18
CA THR A 224 -15.14 10.55 -16.85
C THR A 224 -16.20 10.65 -15.77
N ILE A 225 -17.12 11.59 -15.87
CA ILE A 225 -18.23 11.75 -14.93
C ILE A 225 -19.11 10.50 -14.90
N SER A 226 -19.52 10.00 -16.07
CA SER A 226 -20.32 8.78 -16.17
C SER A 226 -19.62 7.56 -15.51
N LYS A 227 -18.31 7.41 -15.72
CA LYS A 227 -17.51 6.34 -15.11
C LYS A 227 -17.52 6.41 -13.57
N TYR A 228 -17.33 7.61 -12.99
CA TYR A 228 -17.29 7.77 -11.53
C TYR A 228 -18.67 7.71 -10.90
N ARG A 229 -19.70 8.22 -11.57
CA ARG A 229 -21.09 8.04 -11.14
C ARG A 229 -21.48 6.55 -11.05
N LEU A 230 -21.11 5.75 -12.06
CA LEU A 230 -21.33 4.30 -12.03
C LEU A 230 -20.58 3.62 -10.89
N LYS A 231 -19.35 4.05 -10.59
CA LYS A 231 -18.59 3.53 -9.43
C LYS A 231 -19.25 3.86 -8.09
N LEU A 232 -20.00 4.95 -8.02
CA LEU A 232 -20.80 5.34 -6.85
C LEU A 232 -22.15 4.61 -6.79
N ASN A 233 -22.44 3.71 -7.76
CA ASN A 233 -23.75 3.04 -7.91
C ASN A 233 -24.93 4.02 -8.06
N ILE A 234 -24.69 5.25 -8.55
CA ILE A 234 -25.74 6.25 -8.78
C ILE A 234 -26.31 6.06 -10.19
N PRO A 235 -27.63 5.89 -10.34
CA PRO A 235 -28.27 5.72 -11.65
C PRO A 235 -28.19 7.01 -12.50
N SER A 236 -28.39 6.86 -13.82
CA SER A 236 -28.41 8.02 -14.74
C SER A 236 -29.56 8.97 -14.44
N SER A 237 -29.45 10.24 -14.89
CA SER A 237 -30.51 11.25 -14.72
C SER A 237 -31.88 10.81 -15.23
N ARG A 238 -31.94 9.91 -16.21
CA ARG A 238 -33.20 9.33 -16.73
C ARG A 238 -33.83 8.29 -15.79
N LYS A 239 -33.03 7.67 -14.91
CA LYS A 239 -33.47 6.62 -13.96
C LYS A 239 -33.53 7.10 -12.53
N ARG A 240 -33.05 8.30 -12.22
CA ARG A 240 -33.17 9.00 -10.92
C ARG A 240 -34.48 9.78 -10.78
#